data_8199add27e670ad41a318db57becd42e
#
_entry.id   8199add27e670ad41a318db57becd42e
#
_cell.length_a   1.000
_cell.length_b   1.000
_cell.length_c   1.000
_cell.angle_alpha   90.00
_cell.angle_beta   90.00
_cell.angle_gamma   90.00
#
_symmetry.space_group_name_H-M   'P 1'
#
loop_
_entity.id
_entity.type
_entity.pdbx_description
1 polymer ?
#
loop_
_entity_poly.entity_id
_entity_poly.type
_entity_poly.pdbx_seq_one_letter_code
_entity_poly.pdbx_strand_id
1 'polypeptide(L)'
;LASVVKHWLKLFNNVNCFFSEDYYIFYKSLKNLYYFWSMMVSRDNGEAPNVDDKFGLEWTNEVATDWKAAAVKRGYWVDPFIYWFQQPKQNILRFPEMLRGYYARVKGIRIVVEQFLDKFAPACQIINFGAGFDTMYWNLSKEGRQIDLYLEIDLPDVVRKKINCILRHSSDLYSFACNEQLQMLIDRNDVMHTLNYHIMAGDLCNTDDLMEKFLSIPIDFSKPTLFLSECVLVYVNVDRTKNLLQMLSNKFAKACFLDYEPSNLNSIFGRKFLENMAQMKVSVSGASFCESVDSMRQIYEESGWSNFKSWKVSAVYLNSLPRQDRERVETLDLLDDPEMLNQMLDHYLFSVATNSDDQNLISIGFE
;
A
#
# COMPACT_ATOMS: atom_id res chain seq x y z
N LEU A 1 -16.36 4.22 -26.37
CA LEU A 1 -16.15 5.35 -25.42
C LEU A 1 -14.74 5.92 -25.58
N ALA A 2 -13.66 5.09 -25.58
CA ALA A 2 -12.27 5.54 -25.74
C ALA A 2 -12.02 6.33 -27.05
N SER A 3 -12.57 5.86 -28.16
CA SER A 3 -12.46 6.54 -29.45
C SER A 3 -13.18 7.90 -29.42
N VAL A 4 -14.32 7.96 -28.74
CA VAL A 4 -15.11 9.19 -28.58
C VAL A 4 -14.36 10.17 -27.68
N VAL A 5 -13.85 9.74 -26.54
CA VAL A 5 -13.07 10.59 -25.61
C VAL A 5 -11.77 11.08 -26.27
N LYS A 6 -11.02 10.20 -26.98
CA LYS A 6 -9.85 10.61 -27.77
C LYS A 6 -10.16 11.63 -28.86
N HIS A 7 -11.30 11.48 -29.53
CA HIS A 7 -11.75 12.41 -30.56
C HIS A 7 -12.11 13.76 -29.96
N TRP A 8 -12.82 13.79 -28.82
CA TRP A 8 -13.16 15.00 -28.09
C TRP A 8 -11.93 15.71 -27.52
N LEU A 9 -10.97 14.98 -26.92
CA LEU A 9 -9.71 15.56 -26.43
C LEU A 9 -8.87 16.18 -27.56
N LYS A 10 -8.87 15.61 -28.77
CA LYS A 10 -8.21 16.20 -29.94
C LYS A 10 -8.93 17.49 -30.45
N LEU A 11 -10.25 17.53 -30.40
CA LEU A 11 -11.03 18.71 -30.77
C LEU A 11 -10.79 19.86 -29.78
N PHE A 12 -10.69 19.59 -28.48
CA PHE A 12 -10.50 20.60 -27.45
C PHE A 12 -9.09 21.20 -27.42
N ASN A 13 -8.06 20.42 -27.72
CA ASN A 13 -6.69 20.96 -27.82
C ASN A 13 -6.50 21.95 -28.98
N ASN A 14 -7.44 22.03 -29.93
CA ASN A 14 -7.38 22.93 -31.09
C ASN A 14 -8.27 24.19 -30.98
N VAL A 15 -8.96 24.38 -29.85
CA VAL A 15 -9.88 25.51 -29.68
C VAL A 15 -9.42 26.40 -28.54
N ASN A 16 -8.72 27.49 -28.90
CA ASN A 16 -8.47 28.64 -28.02
C ASN A 16 -9.76 29.40 -27.78
N CYS A 17 -10.63 28.95 -26.88
CA CYS A 17 -11.83 29.70 -26.49
C CYS A 17 -11.92 29.82 -24.96
N PHE A 18 -12.34 30.99 -24.51
CA PHE A 18 -12.69 31.33 -23.12
C PHE A 18 -13.82 30.42 -22.63
N PHE A 19 -13.50 29.50 -21.71
CA PHE A 19 -14.48 28.63 -21.08
C PHE A 19 -14.73 29.05 -19.62
N SER A 20 -15.99 28.87 -19.17
CA SER A 20 -16.37 29.05 -17.77
C SER A 20 -15.67 28.03 -16.86
N GLU A 21 -15.54 28.35 -15.56
CA GLU A 21 -14.96 27.45 -14.55
C GLU A 21 -15.60 26.05 -14.58
N ASP A 22 -16.90 25.94 -14.86
CA ASP A 22 -17.63 24.67 -14.96
C ASP A 22 -17.13 23.79 -16.12
N TYR A 23 -16.74 24.39 -17.23
CA TYR A 23 -16.19 23.69 -18.40
C TYR A 23 -14.78 23.21 -18.16
N TYR A 24 -13.98 23.95 -17.41
CA TYR A 24 -12.63 23.57 -17.01
C TYR A 24 -12.68 22.40 -16.02
N ILE A 25 -13.60 22.42 -15.06
CA ILE A 25 -13.87 21.33 -14.12
C ILE A 25 -14.33 20.06 -14.86
N PHE A 26 -15.22 20.22 -15.85
CA PHE A 26 -15.70 19.11 -16.67
C PHE A 26 -14.58 18.49 -17.54
N TYR A 27 -13.75 19.31 -18.17
CA TYR A 27 -12.58 18.87 -18.94
C TYR A 27 -11.57 18.13 -18.05
N LYS A 28 -11.28 18.67 -16.88
CA LYS A 28 -10.43 18.03 -15.85
C LYS A 28 -11.00 16.68 -15.42
N SER A 29 -12.30 16.61 -15.19
CA SER A 29 -13.01 15.36 -14.84
C SER A 29 -12.93 14.33 -15.97
N LEU A 30 -13.06 14.73 -17.24
CA LEU A 30 -12.90 13.85 -18.41
C LEU A 30 -11.46 13.38 -18.58
N LYS A 31 -10.46 14.25 -18.37
CA LYS A 31 -9.04 13.90 -18.40
C LYS A 31 -8.70 12.92 -17.28
N ASN A 32 -9.20 13.15 -16.08
CA ASN A 32 -9.06 12.23 -14.95
C ASN A 32 -9.76 10.88 -15.21
N LEU A 33 -10.94 10.88 -15.83
CA LEU A 33 -11.64 9.67 -16.28
C LEU A 33 -10.85 8.91 -17.34
N TYR A 34 -10.23 9.62 -18.30
CA TYR A 34 -9.39 9.00 -19.32
C TYR A 34 -8.11 8.41 -18.73
N TYR A 35 -7.45 9.12 -17.82
CA TYR A 35 -6.27 8.62 -17.12
C TYR A 35 -6.60 7.39 -16.26
N PHE A 36 -7.68 7.45 -15.51
CA PHE A 36 -8.14 6.32 -14.72
C PHE A 36 -8.59 5.14 -15.59
N TRP A 37 -9.29 5.43 -16.71
CA TRP A 37 -9.73 4.43 -17.66
C TRP A 37 -8.54 3.80 -18.43
N SER A 38 -7.51 4.57 -18.77
CA SER A 38 -6.30 4.02 -19.42
C SER A 38 -5.48 3.12 -18.48
N MET A 39 -5.55 3.35 -17.16
CA MET A 39 -5.02 2.40 -16.17
C MET A 39 -5.74 1.05 -16.23
N MET A 40 -7.03 1.07 -16.60
CA MET A 40 -7.89 -0.11 -16.61
C MET A 40 -7.87 -0.89 -17.91
N VAL A 41 -7.71 -0.21 -19.06
CA VAL A 41 -7.84 -0.79 -20.41
C VAL A 41 -6.57 -1.50 -20.88
N SER A 42 -5.50 -1.52 -20.09
CA SER A 42 -4.36 -2.41 -20.39
C SER A 42 -4.67 -3.92 -20.22
N ARG A 43 -5.92 -4.28 -19.96
CA ARG A 43 -6.41 -5.65 -20.13
C ARG A 43 -6.77 -5.87 -21.59
N ASP A 44 -6.10 -6.84 -22.21
CA ASP A 44 -6.53 -7.45 -23.47
C ASP A 44 -7.97 -7.96 -23.36
N ASN A 45 -8.76 -7.55 -24.38
CA ASN A 45 -10.08 -8.09 -24.69
C ASN A 45 -11.21 -8.04 -23.65
N GLY A 46 -11.86 -6.92 -23.55
CA GLY A 46 -13.31 -6.67 -23.70
C GLY A 46 -14.33 -7.32 -22.79
N GLU A 47 -14.03 -8.31 -21.97
CA GLU A 47 -14.99 -8.93 -21.06
C GLU A 47 -14.56 -8.75 -19.61
N ALA A 48 -15.36 -8.00 -18.84
CA ALA A 48 -15.21 -8.01 -17.39
C ALA A 48 -15.54 -9.43 -16.88
N PRO A 49 -14.65 -10.10 -16.15
CA PRO A 49 -14.94 -11.43 -15.66
C PRO A 49 -16.14 -11.39 -14.71
N ASN A 50 -16.97 -12.42 -14.80
CA ASN A 50 -18.03 -12.68 -13.83
C ASN A 50 -17.34 -13.30 -12.60
N VAL A 51 -16.94 -12.48 -11.61
CA VAL A 51 -15.97 -12.93 -10.58
C VAL A 51 -16.36 -12.42 -9.21
N ASP A 52 -16.14 -13.29 -8.19
CA ASP A 52 -16.24 -13.01 -6.77
C ASP A 52 -15.41 -11.76 -6.35
N ASP A 53 -15.84 -11.08 -5.28
CA ASP A 53 -15.15 -9.90 -4.69
C ASP A 53 -13.64 -10.12 -4.47
N LYS A 54 -13.21 -11.35 -4.20
CA LYS A 54 -11.80 -11.72 -4.00
C LYS A 54 -10.91 -11.49 -5.22
N PHE A 55 -11.42 -11.73 -6.43
CA PHE A 55 -10.63 -11.53 -7.65
C PHE A 55 -10.34 -10.04 -7.93
N GLY A 56 -11.26 -9.16 -7.55
CA GLY A 56 -11.04 -7.72 -7.64
C GLY A 56 -9.88 -7.26 -6.76
N LEU A 57 -9.75 -7.81 -5.55
CA LEU A 57 -8.64 -7.49 -4.62
C LEU A 57 -7.29 -7.99 -5.12
N GLU A 58 -7.21 -9.19 -5.68
CA GLU A 58 -5.97 -9.69 -6.28
C GLU A 58 -5.48 -8.79 -7.43
N TRP A 59 -6.39 -8.29 -8.22
CA TRP A 59 -6.07 -7.38 -9.32
C TRP A 59 -5.49 -6.04 -8.80
N THR A 60 -5.98 -5.50 -7.68
CA THR A 60 -5.42 -4.27 -7.09
C THR A 60 -3.96 -4.43 -6.68
N ASN A 61 -3.57 -5.61 -6.17
CA ASN A 61 -2.19 -5.97 -5.87
C ASN A 61 -1.31 -5.98 -7.14
N GLU A 62 -1.78 -6.62 -8.22
CA GLU A 62 -1.04 -6.65 -9.50
C GLU A 62 -0.83 -5.23 -10.06
N VAL A 63 -1.86 -4.38 -10.01
CA VAL A 63 -1.77 -2.98 -10.46
C VAL A 63 -0.77 -2.19 -9.61
N ALA A 64 -0.80 -2.31 -8.30
CA ALA A 64 0.16 -1.64 -7.42
C ALA A 64 1.60 -2.08 -7.72
N THR A 65 1.82 -3.38 -7.94
CA THR A 65 3.14 -3.93 -8.30
C THR A 65 3.63 -3.40 -9.63
N ASP A 66 2.77 -3.36 -10.64
CA ASP A 66 3.13 -2.84 -11.98
C ASP A 66 3.53 -1.35 -11.93
N TRP A 67 2.83 -0.53 -11.13
CA TRP A 67 3.19 0.88 -10.94
C TRP A 67 4.47 1.05 -10.13
N LYS A 68 4.67 0.30 -9.05
CA LYS A 68 5.93 0.29 -8.28
C LYS A 68 7.09 -0.11 -9.19
N ALA A 69 6.97 -1.19 -9.98
CA ALA A 69 8.01 -1.63 -10.92
C ALA A 69 8.28 -0.59 -12.02
N ALA A 70 7.25 0.09 -12.52
CA ALA A 70 7.41 1.16 -13.50
C ALA A 70 8.18 2.34 -12.92
N ALA A 71 7.91 2.73 -11.68
CA ALA A 71 8.62 3.81 -10.98
C ALA A 71 10.08 3.44 -10.72
N VAL A 72 10.36 2.20 -10.27
CA VAL A 72 11.74 1.68 -10.12
C VAL A 72 12.48 1.70 -11.46
N LYS A 73 11.86 1.22 -12.54
CA LYS A 73 12.46 1.25 -13.89
C LYS A 73 12.80 2.67 -14.35
N ARG A 74 12.03 3.66 -13.92
CA ARG A 74 12.25 5.08 -14.24
C ARG A 74 13.31 5.73 -13.35
N GLY A 75 13.74 5.06 -12.27
CA GLY A 75 14.75 5.56 -11.35
C GLY A 75 14.22 6.36 -10.16
N TYR A 76 12.92 6.23 -9.84
CA TYR A 76 12.34 6.89 -8.68
C TYR A 76 12.95 6.40 -7.37
N TRP A 77 13.17 5.10 -7.24
CA TRP A 77 13.95 4.47 -6.17
C TRP A 77 14.59 3.18 -6.66
N VAL A 78 15.46 2.60 -5.84
CA VAL A 78 16.09 1.30 -6.12
C VAL A 78 15.33 0.21 -5.38
N ASP A 79 14.88 -0.78 -6.13
CA ASP A 79 14.27 -2.01 -5.61
C ASP A 79 14.60 -3.16 -6.58
N PRO A 80 15.62 -3.96 -6.28
CA PRO A 80 16.04 -5.04 -7.17
C PRO A 80 15.07 -6.22 -7.18
N PHE A 81 14.16 -6.30 -6.21
CA PHE A 81 13.27 -7.44 -6.00
C PHE A 81 11.92 -7.30 -6.69
N ILE A 82 11.45 -6.07 -6.94
CA ILE A 82 10.09 -5.82 -7.46
C ILE A 82 9.80 -6.55 -8.76
N TYR A 83 10.80 -6.72 -9.64
CA TYR A 83 10.63 -7.38 -10.94
C TYR A 83 10.37 -8.89 -10.83
N TRP A 84 10.70 -9.53 -9.71
CA TRP A 84 10.42 -10.95 -9.49
C TRP A 84 8.93 -11.23 -9.31
N PHE A 85 8.19 -10.23 -8.87
CA PHE A 85 6.76 -10.29 -8.62
C PHE A 85 5.93 -9.69 -9.74
N GLN A 86 6.58 -8.96 -10.66
CA GLN A 86 5.89 -8.33 -11.78
C GLN A 86 5.52 -9.38 -12.84
N GLN A 87 4.25 -9.36 -13.28
CA GLN A 87 3.83 -10.11 -14.46
C GLN A 87 4.34 -9.41 -15.73
N PRO A 88 4.87 -10.14 -16.74
CA PRO A 88 5.27 -9.53 -17.99
C PRO A 88 4.04 -8.98 -18.72
N LYS A 89 3.87 -7.67 -18.69
CA LYS A 89 2.79 -6.96 -19.40
C LYS A 89 3.36 -5.97 -20.41
N GLN A 90 2.63 -5.78 -21.50
CA GLN A 90 2.95 -4.81 -22.54
C GLN A 90 2.69 -3.38 -22.04
N ASN A 91 3.54 -2.45 -22.46
CA ASN A 91 3.50 -0.99 -22.35
C ASN A 91 2.31 -0.38 -21.57
N ILE A 92 2.49 -0.18 -20.27
CA ILE A 92 1.61 0.67 -19.46
C ILE A 92 1.93 2.13 -19.81
N LEU A 93 0.90 2.91 -20.16
CA LEU A 93 1.02 4.37 -20.24
C LEU A 93 1.41 4.89 -18.84
N ARG A 94 2.52 5.60 -18.76
CA ARG A 94 3.11 6.01 -17.49
C ARG A 94 2.81 7.50 -17.29
N PHE A 95 2.08 7.79 -16.22
CA PHE A 95 1.76 9.15 -15.82
C PHE A 95 2.70 9.58 -14.70
N PRO A 96 3.44 10.66 -14.86
CA PRO A 96 4.36 11.19 -13.84
C PRO A 96 3.70 11.38 -12.47
N GLU A 97 2.44 11.81 -12.44
CA GLU A 97 1.66 12.01 -11.23
C GLU A 97 1.51 10.70 -10.44
N MET A 98 1.18 9.60 -11.14
CA MET A 98 1.07 8.28 -10.50
C MET A 98 2.42 7.76 -10.01
N LEU A 99 3.48 7.92 -10.81
CA LEU A 99 4.84 7.50 -10.42
C LEU A 99 5.31 8.26 -9.17
N ARG A 100 5.05 9.58 -9.09
CA ARG A 100 5.34 10.38 -7.91
C ARG A 100 4.46 10.03 -6.72
N GLY A 101 3.19 9.68 -6.95
CA GLY A 101 2.30 9.18 -5.92
C GLY A 101 2.85 7.89 -5.28
N TYR A 102 3.25 6.91 -6.09
CA TYR A 102 3.88 5.69 -5.58
C TYR A 102 5.25 5.94 -4.93
N TYR A 103 6.03 6.89 -5.43
CA TYR A 103 7.26 7.31 -4.77
C TYR A 103 7.00 7.86 -3.37
N ALA A 104 6.03 8.79 -3.23
CA ALA A 104 5.66 9.35 -1.94
C ALA A 104 5.18 8.25 -0.96
N ARG A 105 4.34 7.32 -1.44
CA ARG A 105 3.83 6.17 -0.70
C ARG A 105 4.94 5.28 -0.18
N VAL A 106 5.81 4.79 -1.06
CA VAL A 106 6.90 3.87 -0.70
C VAL A 106 7.92 4.54 0.22
N LYS A 107 8.32 5.78 -0.08
CA LYS A 107 9.28 6.52 0.75
C LYS A 107 8.71 6.90 2.11
N GLY A 108 7.44 7.32 2.17
CA GLY A 108 6.79 7.64 3.43
C GLY A 108 6.69 6.41 4.35
N ILE A 109 6.24 5.28 3.85
CA ILE A 109 6.23 4.00 4.60
C ILE A 109 7.64 3.68 5.10
N ARG A 110 8.63 3.79 4.21
CA ARG A 110 10.02 3.47 4.57
C ARG A 110 10.56 4.36 5.70
N ILE A 111 10.26 5.65 5.72
CA ILE A 111 10.68 6.57 6.79
C ILE A 111 10.18 6.07 8.16
N VAL A 112 8.91 5.70 8.26
CA VAL A 112 8.32 5.22 9.52
C VAL A 112 8.90 3.87 9.93
N VAL A 113 9.09 2.95 8.99
CA VAL A 113 9.73 1.65 9.25
C VAL A 113 11.17 1.85 9.76
N GLU A 114 11.95 2.74 9.15
CA GLU A 114 13.32 3.02 9.60
C GLU A 114 13.35 3.64 11.00
N GLN A 115 12.48 4.60 11.29
CA GLN A 115 12.37 5.17 12.64
C GLN A 115 12.05 4.11 13.69
N PHE A 116 11.17 3.15 13.36
CA PHE A 116 10.86 2.04 14.24
C PHE A 116 12.08 1.12 14.44
N LEU A 117 12.76 0.75 13.36
CA LEU A 117 13.95 -0.10 13.43
C LEU A 117 15.11 0.57 14.16
N ASP A 118 15.33 1.86 13.97
CA ASP A 118 16.39 2.60 14.66
C ASP A 118 16.20 2.64 16.19
N LYS A 119 14.97 2.50 16.66
CA LYS A 119 14.65 2.50 18.10
C LYS A 119 14.63 1.10 18.72
N PHE A 120 14.25 0.08 17.96
CA PHE A 120 13.91 -1.22 18.53
C PHE A 120 14.68 -2.41 17.95
N ALA A 121 15.35 -2.27 16.78
CA ALA A 121 16.12 -3.38 16.23
C ALA A 121 17.33 -3.71 17.12
N PRO A 122 17.76 -4.99 17.18
CA PRO A 122 17.22 -6.14 16.47
C PRO A 122 16.01 -6.81 17.15
N ALA A 123 15.64 -6.43 18.37
CA ALA A 123 14.65 -7.11 19.21
C ALA A 123 13.21 -6.60 18.94
N CYS A 124 12.81 -6.52 17.69
CA CYS A 124 11.49 -6.05 17.28
C CYS A 124 10.86 -6.94 16.20
N GLN A 125 9.57 -6.78 16.01
CA GLN A 125 8.78 -7.55 15.06
C GLN A 125 8.05 -6.61 14.11
N ILE A 126 7.86 -7.04 12.85
CA ILE A 126 7.04 -6.36 11.85
C ILE A 126 5.98 -7.34 11.35
N ILE A 127 4.73 -6.93 11.35
CA ILE A 127 3.60 -7.69 10.81
C ILE A 127 2.94 -6.85 9.72
N ASN A 128 3.06 -7.30 8.47
CA ASN A 128 2.53 -6.61 7.29
C ASN A 128 1.23 -7.26 6.84
N PHE A 129 0.12 -6.58 7.03
CA PHE A 129 -1.22 -7.00 6.62
C PHE A 129 -1.50 -6.60 5.17
N GLY A 130 -2.11 -7.51 4.41
CA GLY A 130 -2.37 -7.29 2.99
C GLY A 130 -1.08 -7.00 2.23
N ALA A 131 -0.03 -7.77 2.53
CA ALA A 131 1.33 -7.49 2.06
C ALA A 131 1.49 -7.56 0.54
N GLY A 132 0.54 -8.16 -0.17
CA GLY A 132 0.60 -8.27 -1.62
C GLY A 132 1.96 -8.79 -2.09
N PHE A 133 2.50 -8.13 -3.10
CA PHE A 133 3.85 -8.38 -3.61
C PHE A 133 4.87 -7.34 -3.08
N ASP A 134 4.69 -6.89 -1.83
CA ASP A 134 5.65 -6.02 -1.16
C ASP A 134 7.03 -6.68 -1.07
N THR A 135 8.07 -5.86 -1.19
CA THR A 135 9.48 -6.25 -1.21
C THR A 135 10.26 -5.71 -0.01
N MET A 136 9.57 -5.11 0.96
CA MET A 136 10.18 -4.42 2.10
C MET A 136 11.15 -5.33 2.87
N TYR A 137 10.73 -6.55 3.22
CA TYR A 137 11.58 -7.50 3.93
C TYR A 137 12.91 -7.75 3.19
N TRP A 138 12.84 -7.99 1.89
CA TRP A 138 14.02 -8.31 1.07
C TRP A 138 14.96 -7.11 0.93
N ASN A 139 14.42 -5.91 0.80
CA ASN A 139 15.22 -4.68 0.77
C ASN A 139 15.89 -4.42 2.14
N LEU A 140 15.16 -4.54 3.25
CA LEU A 140 15.70 -4.41 4.61
C LEU A 140 16.80 -5.43 4.88
N SER A 141 16.57 -6.68 4.52
CA SER A 141 17.55 -7.76 4.67
C SER A 141 18.83 -7.51 3.87
N LYS A 142 18.69 -7.08 2.60
CA LYS A 142 19.83 -6.69 1.74
C LYS A 142 20.66 -5.55 2.33
N GLU A 143 20.02 -4.62 3.00
CA GLU A 143 20.65 -3.48 3.67
C GLU A 143 21.24 -3.83 5.04
N GLY A 144 21.11 -5.09 5.45
CA GLY A 144 21.66 -5.59 6.72
C GLY A 144 20.84 -5.19 7.96
N ARG A 145 19.59 -4.72 7.78
CA ARG A 145 18.68 -4.42 8.91
C ARG A 145 18.26 -5.73 9.58
N GLN A 146 18.49 -5.81 10.87
CA GLN A 146 18.15 -6.99 11.65
C GLN A 146 16.76 -6.83 12.28
N ILE A 147 15.93 -7.85 12.09
CA ILE A 147 14.55 -7.89 12.59
C ILE A 147 14.37 -9.27 13.18
N ASP A 148 13.84 -9.36 14.39
CA ASP A 148 13.63 -10.63 15.07
C ASP A 148 12.59 -11.50 14.35
N LEU A 149 11.48 -10.90 13.93
CA LEU A 149 10.44 -11.57 13.17
C LEU A 149 9.79 -10.61 12.17
N TYR A 150 9.63 -11.04 10.94
CA TYR A 150 8.85 -10.36 9.90
C TYR A 150 7.76 -11.31 9.39
N LEU A 151 6.51 -10.94 9.57
CA LEU A 151 5.35 -11.71 9.12
C LEU A 151 4.57 -10.96 8.05
N GLU A 152 4.27 -11.63 6.96
CA GLU A 152 3.31 -11.17 5.96
C GLU A 152 2.03 -12.00 6.02
N ILE A 153 0.88 -11.31 5.97
CA ILE A 153 -0.43 -11.94 5.90
C ILE A 153 -1.19 -11.35 4.72
N ASP A 154 -1.75 -12.22 3.87
CA ASP A 154 -2.58 -11.84 2.75
C ASP A 154 -3.57 -12.97 2.39
N LEU A 155 -4.45 -12.72 1.42
CA LEU A 155 -5.39 -13.71 0.92
C LEU A 155 -4.65 -14.94 0.32
N PRO A 156 -5.24 -16.14 0.38
CA PRO A 156 -4.56 -17.40 0.01
C PRO A 156 -3.97 -17.39 -1.40
N ASP A 157 -4.66 -16.81 -2.38
CA ASP A 157 -4.20 -16.80 -3.77
C ASP A 157 -3.01 -15.85 -3.97
N VAL A 158 -2.99 -14.72 -3.26
CA VAL A 158 -1.86 -13.77 -3.26
C VAL A 158 -0.63 -14.43 -2.63
N VAL A 159 -0.80 -15.06 -1.46
CA VAL A 159 0.27 -15.75 -0.74
C VAL A 159 0.86 -16.87 -1.60
N ARG A 160 0.03 -17.72 -2.23
CA ARG A 160 0.49 -18.78 -3.13
C ARG A 160 1.32 -18.22 -4.30
N LYS A 161 0.83 -17.16 -4.94
CA LYS A 161 1.56 -16.51 -6.04
C LYS A 161 2.90 -15.96 -5.55
N LYS A 162 2.92 -15.30 -4.38
CA LYS A 162 4.15 -14.73 -3.79
C LYS A 162 5.16 -15.82 -3.43
N ILE A 163 4.75 -16.88 -2.75
CA ILE A 163 5.60 -18.02 -2.41
C ILE A 163 6.22 -18.63 -3.68
N ASN A 164 5.40 -18.85 -4.72
CA ASN A 164 5.90 -19.39 -5.98
C ASN A 164 6.94 -18.48 -6.66
N CYS A 165 6.79 -17.16 -6.57
CA CYS A 165 7.79 -16.21 -7.06
C CYS A 165 9.07 -16.27 -6.24
N ILE A 166 8.98 -16.32 -4.91
CA ILE A 166 10.13 -16.45 -4.01
C ILE A 166 10.90 -17.74 -4.32
N LEU A 167 10.21 -18.86 -4.49
CA LEU A 167 10.84 -20.15 -4.80
C LEU A 167 11.60 -20.14 -6.15
N ARG A 168 11.06 -19.48 -7.16
CA ARG A 168 11.72 -19.37 -8.47
C ARG A 168 13.02 -18.57 -8.43
N HIS A 169 13.13 -17.65 -7.48
CA HIS A 169 14.30 -16.77 -7.30
C HIS A 169 15.07 -17.11 -6.02
N SER A 170 14.86 -18.30 -5.47
CA SER A 170 15.44 -18.70 -4.19
C SER A 170 16.97 -18.60 -4.17
N SER A 171 17.66 -19.00 -5.25
CA SER A 171 19.12 -18.90 -5.34
C SER A 171 19.64 -17.46 -5.14
N ASP A 172 18.92 -16.49 -5.66
CA ASP A 172 19.30 -15.07 -5.56
C ASP A 172 18.93 -14.51 -4.17
N LEU A 173 17.78 -14.93 -3.62
CA LEU A 173 17.31 -14.55 -2.29
C LEU A 173 18.15 -15.12 -1.17
N TYR A 174 18.59 -16.38 -1.28
CA TYR A 174 19.44 -17.04 -0.28
C TYR A 174 20.79 -16.36 -0.10
N SER A 175 21.33 -15.76 -1.15
CA SER A 175 22.61 -15.04 -1.06
C SER A 175 22.53 -13.81 -0.15
N PHE A 176 21.33 -13.30 0.13
CA PHE A 176 21.11 -12.09 0.95
C PHE A 176 20.51 -12.41 2.34
N ALA A 177 19.66 -13.43 2.45
CA ALA A 177 18.84 -13.64 3.64
C ALA A 177 19.52 -14.50 4.73
N CYS A 178 20.49 -15.33 4.39
CA CYS A 178 21.23 -16.15 5.38
C CYS A 178 22.53 -16.73 4.87
N ASN A 179 23.57 -16.60 5.66
CA ASN A 179 24.61 -17.60 5.76
C ASN A 179 23.99 -18.83 6.42
N GLU A 180 23.93 -19.94 5.67
CA GLU A 180 23.76 -21.32 6.13
C GLU A 180 22.38 -21.69 6.75
N GLN A 181 21.69 -22.59 6.10
CA GLN A 181 20.53 -23.37 6.56
C GLN A 181 19.15 -22.66 6.59
N LEU A 182 18.67 -22.25 5.44
CA LEU A 182 17.22 -22.03 5.29
C LEU A 182 16.52 -23.40 5.15
N GLN A 183 16.07 -23.96 6.27
CA GLN A 183 14.96 -24.90 6.24
C GLN A 183 13.70 -24.07 5.93
N MET A 184 13.35 -23.97 4.63
CA MET A 184 12.04 -23.50 4.26
C MET A 184 11.02 -24.60 4.56
N LEU A 185 10.18 -24.34 5.54
CA LEU A 185 8.99 -25.15 5.75
C LEU A 185 7.87 -24.56 4.91
N ILE A 186 7.44 -25.27 3.89
CA ILE A 186 6.29 -24.91 3.06
C ILE A 186 5.19 -25.91 3.35
N ASP A 187 4.08 -25.41 3.91
CA ASP A 187 2.89 -26.21 4.10
C ASP A 187 1.80 -25.73 3.13
N ARG A 188 1.26 -26.67 2.33
CA ARG A 188 0.11 -26.48 1.41
C ARG A 188 0.21 -25.34 0.41
N ASN A 189 1.40 -24.78 0.14
CA ASN A 189 1.65 -23.63 -0.74
C ASN A 189 0.99 -22.31 -0.31
N ASP A 190 0.41 -22.22 0.86
CA ASP A 190 -0.19 -21.01 1.43
C ASP A 190 0.44 -20.56 2.75
N VAL A 191 1.52 -21.25 3.15
CA VAL A 191 2.36 -20.91 4.30
C VAL A 191 3.82 -21.18 3.95
N MET A 192 4.70 -20.25 4.27
CA MET A 192 6.15 -20.42 4.19
C MET A 192 6.80 -19.82 5.43
N HIS A 193 7.68 -20.56 6.05
CA HIS A 193 8.47 -20.13 7.19
C HIS A 193 9.96 -20.20 6.89
N THR A 194 10.69 -19.19 7.30
CA THR A 194 12.15 -19.20 7.39
C THR A 194 12.55 -18.88 8.83
N LEU A 195 13.81 -18.56 9.08
CA LEU A 195 14.28 -18.27 10.43
C LEU A 195 13.52 -17.06 11.05
N ASN A 196 13.39 -15.97 10.31
CA ASN A 196 12.78 -14.73 10.80
C ASN A 196 11.77 -14.12 9.82
N TYR A 197 11.54 -14.74 8.66
CA TYR A 197 10.53 -14.31 7.70
C TYR A 197 9.45 -15.37 7.54
N HIS A 198 8.23 -14.97 7.72
CA HIS A 198 7.04 -15.81 7.61
C HIS A 198 6.05 -15.18 6.66
N ILE A 199 5.41 -15.98 5.83
CA ILE A 199 4.28 -15.56 5.01
C ILE A 199 3.16 -16.57 5.14
N MET A 200 1.95 -16.12 5.42
CA MET A 200 0.80 -16.97 5.74
C MET A 200 -0.46 -16.42 5.09
N ALA A 201 -1.27 -17.31 4.54
CA ALA A 201 -2.61 -16.95 4.12
C ALA A 201 -3.49 -16.65 5.34
N GLY A 202 -4.25 -15.55 5.29
CA GLY A 202 -5.16 -15.15 6.36
C GLY A 202 -6.22 -14.13 5.90
N ASP A 203 -7.38 -14.19 6.52
CA ASP A 203 -8.45 -13.21 6.33
C ASP A 203 -8.49 -12.28 7.55
N LEU A 204 -8.24 -11.00 7.35
CA LEU A 204 -8.25 -9.98 8.40
C LEU A 204 -9.64 -9.82 9.06
N CYS A 205 -10.69 -10.31 8.42
CA CYS A 205 -12.04 -10.35 8.98
C CYS A 205 -12.22 -11.46 10.03
N ASN A 206 -11.28 -12.41 10.15
CA ASN A 206 -11.34 -13.55 11.06
C ASN A 206 -10.22 -13.46 12.11
N THR A 207 -10.47 -12.74 13.20
CA THR A 207 -9.49 -12.50 14.26
C THR A 207 -9.09 -13.77 15.02
N ASP A 208 -9.97 -14.78 15.11
CA ASP A 208 -9.66 -16.04 15.79
C ASP A 208 -8.64 -16.86 14.96
N ASP A 209 -8.87 -17.00 13.65
CA ASP A 209 -7.92 -17.63 12.73
C ASP A 209 -6.56 -16.89 12.72
N LEU A 210 -6.57 -15.56 12.73
CA LEU A 210 -5.34 -14.76 12.84
C LEU A 210 -4.59 -15.05 14.14
N MET A 211 -5.31 -15.16 15.26
CA MET A 211 -4.70 -15.47 16.55
C MET A 211 -4.08 -16.88 16.57
N GLU A 212 -4.76 -17.88 15.99
CA GLU A 212 -4.20 -19.23 15.83
C GLU A 212 -2.91 -19.19 14.99
N LYS A 213 -2.87 -18.41 13.91
CA LYS A 213 -1.69 -18.20 13.09
C LYS A 213 -0.54 -17.53 13.86
N PHE A 214 -0.84 -16.50 14.64
CA PHE A 214 0.17 -15.87 15.49
C PHE A 214 0.78 -16.86 16.49
N LEU A 215 -0.04 -17.73 17.08
CA LEU A 215 0.42 -18.75 18.00
C LEU A 215 1.19 -19.89 17.35
N SER A 216 1.11 -20.05 16.03
CA SER A 216 1.82 -21.10 15.27
C SER A 216 3.27 -20.75 14.92
N ILE A 217 3.68 -19.50 15.11
CA ILE A 217 5.04 -19.00 14.85
C ILE A 217 5.61 -18.33 16.10
N PRO A 218 6.93 -18.07 16.19
CA PRO A 218 7.57 -17.55 17.40
C PRO A 218 7.31 -16.05 17.64
N ILE A 219 6.07 -15.58 17.50
CA ILE A 219 5.69 -14.24 17.89
C ILE A 219 5.81 -14.06 19.40
N ASP A 220 6.46 -12.99 19.82
CA ASP A 220 6.55 -12.56 21.22
C ASP A 220 5.68 -11.31 21.42
N PHE A 221 4.54 -11.48 22.07
CA PHE A 221 3.58 -10.39 22.32
C PHE A 221 4.12 -9.30 23.26
N SER A 222 5.26 -9.51 23.92
CA SER A 222 5.91 -8.51 24.79
C SER A 222 6.88 -7.60 24.03
N LYS A 223 7.33 -7.99 22.84
CA LYS A 223 8.29 -7.24 22.04
C LYS A 223 7.64 -6.06 21.30
N PRO A 224 8.41 -4.99 21.07
CA PRO A 224 7.96 -3.92 20.19
C PRO A 224 7.57 -4.47 18.81
N THR A 225 6.34 -4.18 18.39
CA THR A 225 5.77 -4.70 17.14
C THR A 225 5.23 -3.54 16.29
N LEU A 226 5.68 -3.48 15.05
CA LEU A 226 5.12 -2.61 14.02
C LEU A 226 4.11 -3.40 13.18
N PHE A 227 2.87 -2.97 13.18
CA PHE A 227 1.87 -3.38 12.20
C PHE A 227 1.93 -2.43 11.02
N LEU A 228 1.91 -2.98 9.82
CA LEU A 228 1.88 -2.23 8.56
C LEU A 228 0.64 -2.61 7.77
N SER A 229 -0.09 -1.61 7.30
CA SER A 229 -1.22 -1.72 6.39
C SER A 229 -1.07 -0.70 5.26
N GLU A 230 -1.04 -1.15 4.02
CA GLU A 230 -0.83 -0.30 2.84
C GLU A 230 -1.98 -0.44 1.85
N CYS A 231 -3.01 0.38 1.94
CA CYS A 231 -4.26 0.30 1.17
C CYS A 231 -4.98 -1.05 1.38
N VAL A 232 -5.29 -1.40 2.62
CA VAL A 232 -5.91 -2.67 3.00
C VAL A 232 -7.20 -2.46 3.76
N LEU A 233 -7.20 -1.61 4.79
CA LEU A 233 -8.36 -1.43 5.68
C LEU A 233 -9.55 -0.80 4.94
N VAL A 234 -9.32 -0.07 3.86
CA VAL A 234 -10.37 0.43 2.95
C VAL A 234 -11.22 -0.70 2.34
N TYR A 235 -10.68 -1.91 2.25
CA TYR A 235 -11.40 -3.09 1.74
C TYR A 235 -12.03 -3.95 2.85
N VAL A 236 -11.67 -3.72 4.11
CA VAL A 236 -12.16 -4.47 5.27
C VAL A 236 -13.36 -3.73 5.87
N ASN A 237 -14.45 -4.46 6.15
CA ASN A 237 -15.61 -3.87 6.81
C ASN A 237 -15.21 -3.23 8.14
N VAL A 238 -15.80 -2.06 8.46
CA VAL A 238 -15.42 -1.24 9.62
C VAL A 238 -15.52 -1.98 10.96
N ASP A 239 -16.55 -2.82 11.14
CA ASP A 239 -16.69 -3.59 12.39
C ASP A 239 -15.59 -4.65 12.50
N ARG A 240 -15.17 -5.24 11.37
CA ARG A 240 -14.05 -6.19 11.33
C ARG A 240 -12.72 -5.47 11.56
N THR A 241 -12.55 -4.26 11.01
CA THR A 241 -11.40 -3.39 11.32
C THR A 241 -11.32 -3.09 12.80
N LYS A 242 -12.43 -2.70 13.46
CA LYS A 242 -12.48 -2.49 14.91
C LYS A 242 -12.07 -3.75 15.68
N ASN A 243 -12.63 -4.90 15.34
CA ASN A 243 -12.31 -6.17 16.01
C ASN A 243 -10.81 -6.52 15.85
N LEU A 244 -10.25 -6.35 14.65
CA LEU A 244 -8.83 -6.54 14.39
C LEU A 244 -7.97 -5.63 15.26
N LEU A 245 -8.21 -4.32 15.19
CA LEU A 245 -7.46 -3.33 15.95
C LEU A 245 -7.55 -3.57 17.46
N GLN A 246 -8.73 -3.91 17.98
CA GLN A 246 -8.94 -4.22 19.39
C GLN A 246 -8.21 -5.50 19.81
N MET A 247 -8.25 -6.53 18.99
CA MET A 247 -7.50 -7.77 19.25
C MET A 247 -5.99 -7.48 19.32
N LEU A 248 -5.45 -6.72 18.38
CA LEU A 248 -4.03 -6.38 18.34
C LEU A 248 -3.61 -5.52 19.55
N SER A 249 -4.37 -4.45 19.87
CA SER A 249 -4.06 -3.56 21.00
C SER A 249 -4.08 -4.29 22.34
N ASN A 250 -4.97 -5.28 22.50
CA ASN A 250 -5.09 -6.06 23.74
C ASN A 250 -4.02 -7.14 23.88
N LYS A 251 -3.48 -7.65 22.77
CA LYS A 251 -2.53 -8.77 22.80
C LYS A 251 -1.08 -8.35 22.83
N PHE A 252 -0.74 -7.27 22.13
CA PHE A 252 0.64 -6.83 22.03
C PHE A 252 0.93 -5.73 23.05
N ALA A 253 1.94 -5.92 23.88
CA ALA A 253 2.25 -5.00 24.97
C ALA A 253 2.76 -3.63 24.48
N LYS A 254 3.49 -3.61 23.36
CA LYS A 254 4.10 -2.41 22.78
C LYS A 254 3.93 -2.46 21.26
N ALA A 255 2.92 -1.79 20.75
CA ALA A 255 2.61 -1.80 19.32
C ALA A 255 2.50 -0.40 18.73
N CYS A 256 3.00 -0.30 17.50
CA CYS A 256 2.82 0.81 16.59
C CYS A 256 2.09 0.30 15.35
N PHE A 257 1.03 0.97 14.92
CA PHE A 257 0.31 0.67 13.68
C PHE A 257 0.58 1.78 12.67
N LEU A 258 1.24 1.45 11.58
CA LEU A 258 1.41 2.32 10.42
C LEU A 258 0.36 1.95 9.37
N ASP A 259 -0.45 2.92 9.00
CA ASP A 259 -1.52 2.78 8.04
C ASP A 259 -1.37 3.79 6.91
N TYR A 260 -1.53 3.34 5.66
CA TYR A 260 -1.57 4.18 4.46
C TYR A 260 -2.87 3.92 3.72
N GLU A 261 -3.82 4.84 3.79
CA GLU A 261 -5.16 4.64 3.25
C GLU A 261 -5.67 5.87 2.47
N PRO A 262 -6.62 5.68 1.53
CA PRO A 262 -7.38 6.81 1.02
C PRO A 262 -8.18 7.47 2.13
N SER A 263 -8.49 8.74 1.96
CA SER A 263 -9.25 9.54 2.93
C SER A 263 -10.19 10.51 2.20
N ASN A 264 -11.12 11.13 2.93
CA ASN A 264 -12.13 12.02 2.39
C ASN A 264 -12.99 11.37 1.27
N LEU A 265 -13.37 10.11 1.48
CA LEU A 265 -14.17 9.37 0.49
C LEU A 265 -15.58 9.94 0.29
N ASN A 266 -16.05 10.83 1.17
CA ASN A 266 -17.28 11.61 0.99
C ASN A 266 -17.12 12.84 0.08
N SER A 267 -15.90 13.23 -0.30
CA SER A 267 -15.62 14.32 -1.24
C SER A 267 -16.04 13.97 -2.67
N ILE A 268 -16.01 14.96 -3.58
CA ILE A 268 -16.26 14.70 -5.02
C ILE A 268 -15.24 13.71 -5.58
N PHE A 269 -13.97 13.85 -5.23
CA PHE A 269 -12.90 12.95 -5.66
C PHE A 269 -13.11 11.55 -5.06
N GLY A 270 -13.43 11.47 -3.75
CA GLY A 270 -13.67 10.20 -3.06
C GLY A 270 -14.87 9.44 -3.64
N ARG A 271 -15.99 10.13 -3.93
CA ARG A 271 -17.13 9.48 -4.61
C ARG A 271 -16.74 8.95 -5.98
N LYS A 272 -15.89 9.68 -6.73
CA LYS A 272 -15.40 9.21 -8.02
C LYS A 272 -14.50 8.00 -7.90
N PHE A 273 -13.65 7.95 -6.87
CA PHE A 273 -12.87 6.76 -6.53
C PHE A 273 -13.79 5.55 -6.27
N LEU A 274 -14.82 5.71 -5.43
CA LEU A 274 -15.78 4.63 -5.13
C LEU A 274 -16.55 4.15 -6.37
N GLU A 275 -17.01 5.08 -7.23
CA GLU A 275 -17.64 4.73 -8.50
C GLU A 275 -16.72 3.91 -9.40
N ASN A 276 -15.45 4.29 -9.47
CA ASN A 276 -14.46 3.59 -10.28
C ASN A 276 -14.19 2.18 -9.73
N MET A 277 -14.04 2.03 -8.40
CA MET A 277 -13.89 0.72 -7.77
C MET A 277 -15.09 -0.17 -8.03
N ALA A 278 -16.30 0.36 -7.92
CA ALA A 278 -17.54 -0.38 -8.24
C ALA A 278 -17.59 -0.84 -9.71
N GLN A 279 -17.15 0.00 -10.67
CA GLN A 279 -17.05 -0.39 -12.08
C GLN A 279 -16.07 -1.55 -12.31
N MET A 280 -15.02 -1.65 -11.48
CA MET A 280 -14.05 -2.74 -11.49
C MET A 280 -14.50 -3.95 -10.68
N LYS A 281 -15.70 -3.91 -10.11
CA LYS A 281 -16.21 -4.95 -9.21
C LYS A 281 -15.31 -5.17 -7.99
N VAL A 282 -14.67 -4.12 -7.49
CA VAL A 282 -13.91 -4.12 -6.25
C VAL A 282 -14.80 -3.55 -5.15
N SER A 283 -15.06 -4.35 -4.12
CA SER A 283 -15.80 -3.91 -2.94
C SER A 283 -14.92 -3.05 -2.05
N VAL A 284 -15.41 -1.87 -1.66
CA VAL A 284 -14.75 -0.93 -0.74
C VAL A 284 -15.52 -0.92 0.58
N SER A 285 -15.53 -2.08 1.25
CA SER A 285 -16.33 -2.31 2.46
C SER A 285 -15.90 -1.44 3.65
N GLY A 286 -14.67 -0.93 3.65
CA GLY A 286 -14.11 -0.02 4.64
C GLY A 286 -14.27 1.46 4.30
N ALA A 287 -15.12 1.83 3.33
CA ALA A 287 -15.28 3.24 2.93
C ALA A 287 -15.65 4.16 4.10
N SER A 288 -16.43 3.71 5.06
CA SER A 288 -16.80 4.48 6.25
C SER A 288 -15.61 4.69 7.21
N PHE A 289 -14.65 3.78 7.27
CA PHE A 289 -13.37 4.00 7.97
C PHE A 289 -12.58 5.13 7.32
N CYS A 290 -12.54 5.18 6.01
CA CYS A 290 -11.81 6.16 5.20
C CYS A 290 -12.61 7.44 4.89
N GLU A 291 -13.78 7.65 5.50
CA GLU A 291 -14.64 8.81 5.23
C GLU A 291 -13.96 10.13 5.60
N SER A 292 -13.26 10.16 6.73
CA SER A 292 -12.51 11.33 7.21
C SER A 292 -11.37 10.92 8.15
N VAL A 293 -10.47 11.86 8.45
CA VAL A 293 -9.44 11.69 9.49
C VAL A 293 -10.07 11.41 10.86
N ASP A 294 -11.18 12.08 11.17
CA ASP A 294 -11.86 11.93 12.46
C ASP A 294 -12.52 10.54 12.58
N SER A 295 -13.08 10.01 11.49
CA SER A 295 -13.61 8.63 11.47
C SER A 295 -12.52 7.61 11.74
N MET A 296 -11.35 7.75 11.12
CA MET A 296 -10.19 6.87 11.34
C MET A 296 -9.71 6.99 12.80
N ARG A 297 -9.51 8.22 13.29
CA ARG A 297 -9.09 8.49 14.68
C ARG A 297 -10.02 7.82 15.68
N GLN A 298 -11.33 8.03 15.53
CA GLN A 298 -12.33 7.47 16.43
C GLN A 298 -12.23 5.95 16.50
N ILE A 299 -12.08 5.28 15.36
CA ILE A 299 -11.99 3.82 15.31
C ILE A 299 -10.72 3.33 16.00
N TYR A 300 -9.57 3.97 15.78
CA TYR A 300 -8.33 3.64 16.47
C TYR A 300 -8.46 3.83 17.99
N GLU A 301 -8.94 4.99 18.44
CA GLU A 301 -9.09 5.31 19.86
C GLU A 301 -10.07 4.36 20.57
N GLU A 302 -11.24 4.09 19.97
CA GLU A 302 -12.22 3.12 20.50
C GLU A 302 -11.67 1.68 20.53
N SER A 303 -10.66 1.37 19.74
CA SER A 303 -10.01 0.06 19.68
C SER A 303 -8.75 -0.05 20.53
N GLY A 304 -8.46 0.93 21.39
CA GLY A 304 -7.35 0.88 22.35
C GLY A 304 -6.01 1.45 21.84
N TRP A 305 -6.04 2.24 20.75
CA TRP A 305 -4.86 2.93 20.22
C TRP A 305 -4.91 4.41 20.62
N SER A 306 -4.34 4.72 21.79
CA SER A 306 -4.51 6.01 22.48
C SER A 306 -3.79 7.20 21.85
N ASN A 307 -2.76 6.95 21.02
CA ASN A 307 -1.96 7.99 20.39
C ASN A 307 -2.07 7.88 18.88
N PHE A 308 -3.07 8.53 18.29
CA PHE A 308 -3.28 8.58 16.85
C PHE A 308 -2.76 9.88 16.26
N LYS A 309 -1.95 9.77 15.23
CA LYS A 309 -1.45 10.88 14.40
C LYS A 309 -1.68 10.57 12.93
N SER A 310 -1.91 11.59 12.13
CA SER A 310 -2.08 11.43 10.69
C SER A 310 -1.54 12.61 9.92
N TRP A 311 -1.09 12.34 8.69
CA TRP A 311 -0.52 13.34 7.79
C TRP A 311 -1.02 13.07 6.37
N LYS A 312 -1.41 14.13 5.67
CA LYS A 312 -1.66 14.05 4.24
C LYS A 312 -0.37 13.67 3.51
N VAL A 313 -0.49 12.83 2.50
CA VAL A 313 0.66 12.42 1.71
C VAL A 313 1.33 13.61 1.01
N SER A 314 0.56 14.63 0.61
CA SER A 314 1.10 15.90 0.09
C SER A 314 2.03 16.61 1.07
N ALA A 315 1.63 16.68 2.35
CA ALA A 315 2.46 17.27 3.39
C ALA A 315 3.75 16.47 3.62
N VAL A 316 3.64 15.14 3.68
CA VAL A 316 4.81 14.25 3.81
C VAL A 316 5.74 14.41 2.59
N TYR A 317 5.19 14.41 1.37
CA TYR A 317 5.97 14.62 0.14
C TYR A 317 6.78 15.91 0.17
N LEU A 318 6.17 17.02 0.61
CA LEU A 318 6.79 18.33 0.60
C LEU A 318 7.79 18.55 1.75
N ASN A 319 7.48 18.04 2.95
CA ASN A 319 8.17 18.44 4.18
C ASN A 319 9.05 17.33 4.77
N SER A 320 8.69 16.04 4.57
CA SER A 320 9.34 14.93 5.27
C SER A 320 10.22 14.06 4.38
N LEU A 321 9.98 14.06 3.06
CA LEU A 321 10.88 13.36 2.15
C LEU A 321 12.19 14.14 2.00
N PRO A 322 13.37 13.45 1.91
CA PRO A 322 14.65 14.10 1.73
C PRO A 322 14.65 15.03 0.52
N ARG A 323 14.88 16.32 0.74
CA ARG A 323 14.77 17.37 -0.29
C ARG A 323 15.57 17.04 -1.55
N GLN A 324 16.81 16.60 -1.38
CA GLN A 324 17.68 16.26 -2.51
C GLN A 324 17.13 15.10 -3.35
N ASP A 325 16.56 14.05 -2.70
CA ASP A 325 15.96 12.92 -3.42
C ASP A 325 14.67 13.33 -4.13
N ARG A 326 13.85 14.18 -3.50
CA ARG A 326 12.65 14.74 -4.11
C ARG A 326 12.98 15.59 -5.35
N GLU A 327 13.93 16.54 -5.23
CA GLU A 327 14.38 17.36 -6.35
C GLU A 327 14.93 16.49 -7.50
N ARG A 328 15.69 15.44 -7.20
CA ARG A 328 16.12 14.46 -8.20
C ARG A 328 14.95 13.79 -8.91
N VAL A 329 13.97 13.31 -8.16
CA VAL A 329 12.78 12.65 -8.71
C VAL A 329 11.95 13.60 -9.59
N GLU A 330 11.86 14.87 -9.19
CA GLU A 330 11.15 15.90 -9.94
C GLU A 330 11.78 16.21 -11.31
N THR A 331 13.05 15.87 -11.51
CA THR A 331 13.72 16.00 -12.81
C THR A 331 13.53 14.78 -13.74
N LEU A 332 13.07 13.63 -13.23
CA LEU A 332 12.92 12.41 -14.04
C LEU A 332 11.80 12.51 -15.07
N ASP A 333 10.71 13.15 -14.69
CA ASP A 333 9.55 13.33 -15.54
C ASP A 333 8.92 14.71 -15.30
N LEU A 334 8.56 15.41 -16.37
CA LEU A 334 7.80 16.64 -16.26
C LEU A 334 6.36 16.33 -15.89
N LEU A 335 5.81 17.10 -14.95
CA LEU A 335 4.38 17.04 -14.64
C LEU A 335 3.58 17.84 -15.65
N ASP A 336 2.60 17.20 -16.26
CA ASP A 336 1.63 17.90 -17.10
C ASP A 336 0.63 18.71 -16.25
N ASP A 337 0.26 18.17 -15.08
CA ASP A 337 -0.73 18.75 -14.18
C ASP A 337 -0.28 18.62 -12.70
N PRO A 338 0.47 19.61 -12.17
CA PRO A 338 0.88 19.60 -10.75
C PRO A 338 -0.31 19.63 -9.78
N GLU A 339 -1.43 20.23 -10.19
CA GLU A 339 -2.61 20.31 -9.34
C GLU A 339 -3.29 18.94 -9.19
N MET A 340 -3.29 18.12 -10.24
CA MET A 340 -3.75 16.74 -10.19
C MET A 340 -2.91 15.91 -9.21
N LEU A 341 -1.58 16.06 -9.24
CA LEU A 341 -0.71 15.38 -8.26
C LEU A 341 -1.09 15.79 -6.84
N ASN A 342 -1.24 17.09 -6.57
CA ASN A 342 -1.58 17.57 -5.24
C ASN A 342 -2.94 17.04 -4.78
N GLN A 343 -3.96 17.07 -5.65
CA GLN A 343 -5.28 16.52 -5.34
C GLN A 343 -5.21 15.02 -5.01
N MET A 344 -4.46 14.25 -5.79
CA MET A 344 -4.27 12.82 -5.54
C MET A 344 -3.56 12.58 -4.19
N LEU A 345 -2.47 13.28 -3.91
CA LEU A 345 -1.72 13.14 -2.66
C LEU A 345 -2.53 13.61 -1.44
N ASP A 346 -3.43 14.58 -1.60
CA ASP A 346 -4.31 15.08 -0.54
C ASP A 346 -5.43 14.10 -0.14
N HIS A 347 -5.72 13.12 -1.00
CA HIS A 347 -6.73 12.10 -0.75
C HIS A 347 -6.15 10.79 -0.17
N TYR A 348 -4.88 10.79 0.20
CA TYR A 348 -4.26 9.71 0.94
C TYR A 348 -3.60 10.23 2.22
N LEU A 349 -3.62 9.38 3.25
CA LEU A 349 -3.04 9.66 4.54
C LEU A 349 -2.01 8.60 4.92
N PHE A 350 -0.98 9.04 5.62
CA PHE A 350 -0.27 8.19 6.56
C PHE A 350 -0.87 8.38 7.94
N SER A 351 -1.13 7.29 8.63
CA SER A 351 -1.55 7.33 10.03
C SER A 351 -0.61 6.46 10.86
N VAL A 352 -0.28 6.93 12.04
CA VAL A 352 0.50 6.19 13.03
C VAL A 352 -0.26 6.19 14.33
N ALA A 353 -0.54 5.01 14.87
CA ALA A 353 -1.21 4.85 16.15
C ALA A 353 -0.38 3.95 17.07
N THR A 354 -0.41 4.21 18.38
CA THR A 354 0.27 3.38 19.37
C THR A 354 -0.68 2.98 20.49
N ASN A 355 -0.49 1.78 21.04
CA ASN A 355 -1.32 1.25 22.13
C ASN A 355 -0.70 1.45 23.51
N SER A 356 0.44 2.12 23.61
CA SER A 356 1.17 2.34 24.86
C SER A 356 1.75 3.74 24.95
N ASP A 357 2.11 4.18 26.16
CA ASP A 357 2.73 5.47 26.44
C ASP A 357 4.26 5.46 26.30
N ASP A 358 4.82 4.43 25.62
CA ASP A 358 6.26 4.37 25.35
C ASP A 358 6.65 5.53 24.42
N GLN A 359 7.50 6.43 24.93
CA GLN A 359 7.91 7.64 24.22
C GLN A 359 8.67 7.36 22.93
N ASN A 360 9.34 6.21 22.81
CA ASN A 360 9.97 5.79 21.57
C ASN A 360 8.93 5.47 20.50
N LEU A 361 7.81 4.81 20.87
CA LEU A 361 6.70 4.56 19.95
C LEU A 361 5.98 5.85 19.59
N ILE A 362 5.64 6.68 20.59
CA ILE A 362 4.91 7.93 20.38
C ILE A 362 5.68 8.92 19.49
N SER A 363 7.02 8.89 19.52
CA SER A 363 7.85 9.80 18.71
C SER A 363 7.95 9.37 17.22
N ILE A 364 7.42 8.20 16.83
CA ILE A 364 7.39 7.74 15.44
C ILE A 364 6.38 8.56 14.64
N GLY A 365 6.74 8.92 13.41
CA GLY A 365 5.89 9.63 12.47
C GLY A 365 6.63 10.72 11.71
N PHE A 366 5.89 11.66 11.16
CA PHE A 366 6.44 12.77 10.38
C PHE A 366 6.39 14.07 11.19
N GLU A 367 7.31 14.97 10.86
CA GLU A 367 7.35 16.33 11.42
C GLU A 367 6.40 17.28 10.70
#